data_6aba5e08c7eea60baacbd44eb31a3521
#
_entry.id   6aba5e08c7eea60baacbd44eb31a3521
#
_cell.length_a   1.000
_cell.length_b   1.000
_cell.length_c   1.000
_cell.angle_alpha   90.00
_cell.angle_beta   90.00
_cell.angle_gamma   90.00
#
_symmetry.space_group_name_H-M   'P 1'
#
loop_
_entity.id
_entity.type
_entity.pdbx_description
1 polymer ?
#
loop_
_entity_poly.entity_id
_entity_poly.type
_entity_poly.pdbx_seq_one_letter_code
_entity_poly.pdbx_strand_id
1 'polypeptide(L)'
;MDRHRCGVSEWLRTRRGRLQTRGPSGWRDWNPWCSKLAAWLRVSGHDWPLATDACVLYLGAAEGTTVSHVCDLCPEGRVAAIEVSATAMAELLVVAERYQNLLPVLTDAHFPARYAPQAEGCGFIYQDVAQRDQLAIFRRNWEAYRPQQGLLMLKAPAIHARTPDAVLDEAELELRETFTTVERSDISRWAKGHAAFWVEEPLGEHGATGEN
;
A
#
# COMPACT_ATOMS: atom_id res chain seq x y z
N MET A 1 -29.05 -5.77 6.02
CA MET A 1 -27.64 -5.83 6.43
C MET A 1 -27.03 -4.51 5.98
N ASP A 2 -26.93 -3.58 6.91
CA ASP A 2 -26.44 -2.23 6.64
C ASP A 2 -24.94 -2.29 6.36
N ARG A 3 -24.58 -1.99 5.10
CA ARG A 3 -23.19 -1.63 4.79
C ARG A 3 -22.96 -0.29 5.48
N HIS A 4 -22.17 -0.29 6.54
CA HIS A 4 -21.71 0.92 7.18
C HIS A 4 -21.08 1.81 6.12
N ARG A 5 -21.77 2.86 5.72
CA ARG A 5 -21.17 4.02 5.07
C ARG A 5 -20.23 4.61 6.13
N CYS A 6 -18.97 4.29 6.02
CA CYS A 6 -17.94 4.95 6.80
C CYS A 6 -18.00 6.43 6.41
N GLY A 7 -18.31 7.28 7.36
CA GLY A 7 -18.44 8.71 7.16
C GLY A 7 -17.13 9.27 6.62
N VAL A 8 -17.20 10.42 5.94
CA VAL A 8 -16.05 11.24 5.58
C VAL A 8 -15.12 11.27 6.78
N SER A 9 -13.94 10.64 6.67
CA SER A 9 -13.01 10.57 7.79
C SER A 9 -12.58 11.99 8.14
N GLU A 10 -12.37 12.27 9.40
CA GLU A 10 -11.87 13.58 9.84
C GLU A 10 -10.56 13.99 9.13
N TRP A 11 -9.88 13.00 8.55
CA TRP A 11 -8.57 13.11 7.91
C TRP A 11 -8.57 13.00 6.39
N LEU A 12 -9.69 12.51 5.79
CA LEU A 12 -9.87 12.34 4.34
C LEU A 12 -11.19 12.94 3.89
N ARG A 13 -11.19 13.73 2.83
CA ARG A 13 -12.41 14.28 2.22
C ARG A 13 -12.28 14.47 0.72
N THR A 14 -13.42 14.58 0.05
CA THR A 14 -13.50 15.09 -1.31
C THR A 14 -14.14 16.48 -1.29
N ARG A 15 -13.42 17.49 -1.78
CA ARG A 15 -13.93 18.86 -1.90
C ARG A 15 -13.78 19.36 -3.34
N ARG A 16 -14.88 19.77 -3.96
CA ARG A 16 -14.92 20.25 -5.36
C ARG A 16 -14.27 19.24 -6.33
N GLY A 17 -14.53 17.94 -6.14
CA GLY A 17 -13.96 16.87 -6.95
C GLY A 17 -12.48 16.55 -6.69
N ARG A 18 -11.83 17.20 -5.71
CA ARG A 18 -10.44 16.92 -5.31
C ARG A 18 -10.41 16.12 -4.03
N LEU A 19 -9.64 15.03 -4.02
CA LEU A 19 -9.31 14.29 -2.82
C LEU A 19 -8.34 15.12 -1.98
N GLN A 20 -8.57 15.19 -0.68
CA GLN A 20 -7.74 15.95 0.25
C GLN A 20 -7.50 15.16 1.54
N THR A 21 -6.29 15.26 2.10
CA THR A 21 -5.96 14.79 3.44
C THR A 21 -5.68 15.96 4.38
N ARG A 22 -5.87 15.75 5.68
CA ARG A 22 -5.60 16.74 6.72
C ARG A 22 -4.21 16.50 7.30
N GLY A 23 -3.22 17.22 6.78
CA GLY A 23 -1.84 17.18 7.28
C GLY A 23 -1.55 18.18 8.40
N PRO A 24 -0.30 18.27 8.89
CA PRO A 24 0.11 19.16 9.97
C PRO A 24 -0.22 20.64 9.73
N SER A 25 -0.19 21.08 8.48
CA SER A 25 -0.49 22.47 8.08
C SER A 25 -1.93 22.68 7.58
N GLY A 26 -2.82 21.70 7.75
CA GLY A 26 -4.21 21.74 7.32
C GLY A 26 -4.50 20.89 6.10
N TRP A 27 -5.63 21.16 5.43
CA TRP A 27 -6.08 20.36 4.29
C TRP A 27 -5.20 20.61 3.06
N ARG A 28 -4.74 19.52 2.42
CA ARG A 28 -3.92 19.53 1.21
C ARG A 28 -4.48 18.60 0.14
N ASP A 29 -4.39 18.99 -1.12
CA ASP A 29 -4.88 18.21 -2.26
C ASP A 29 -4.02 16.95 -2.45
N TRP A 30 -4.68 15.80 -2.66
CA TRP A 30 -4.05 14.54 -3.00
C TRP A 30 -4.30 14.21 -4.48
N ASN A 31 -3.28 14.43 -5.30
CA ASN A 31 -3.40 14.35 -6.74
C ASN A 31 -3.27 12.90 -7.24
N PRO A 32 -4.28 12.31 -7.88
CA PRO A 32 -4.21 10.95 -8.41
C PRO A 32 -3.22 10.79 -9.59
N TRP A 33 -2.82 11.89 -10.24
CA TRP A 33 -1.78 11.84 -11.26
C TRP A 33 -0.36 11.67 -10.70
N CYS A 34 -0.19 11.98 -9.42
CA CYS A 34 1.09 11.86 -8.70
C CYS A 34 1.07 10.74 -7.64
N SER A 35 -0.06 10.05 -7.46
CA SER A 35 -0.22 9.01 -6.44
C SER A 35 -1.18 7.93 -6.90
N LYS A 36 -0.66 6.71 -7.07
CA LYS A 36 -1.46 5.54 -7.42
C LYS A 36 -2.48 5.19 -6.33
N LEU A 37 -2.15 5.43 -5.07
CA LEU A 37 -3.07 5.24 -3.95
C LEU A 37 -4.27 6.20 -4.04
N ALA A 38 -4.04 7.47 -4.38
CA ALA A 38 -5.13 8.42 -4.63
C ALA A 38 -5.98 8.02 -5.86
N ALA A 39 -5.35 7.46 -6.90
CA ALA A 39 -6.05 6.93 -8.06
C ALA A 39 -6.93 5.73 -7.66
N TRP A 40 -6.42 4.81 -6.86
CA TRP A 40 -7.18 3.67 -6.35
C TRP A 40 -8.38 4.09 -5.51
N LEU A 41 -8.24 5.00 -4.57
CA LEU A 41 -9.35 5.53 -3.76
C LEU A 41 -10.47 6.15 -4.61
N ARG A 42 -10.16 6.62 -5.83
CA ARG A 42 -11.17 7.18 -6.75
C ARG A 42 -11.96 6.12 -7.51
N VAL A 43 -11.40 4.95 -7.74
CA VAL A 43 -12.02 3.94 -8.61
C VAL A 43 -12.50 2.70 -7.88
N SER A 44 -11.90 2.36 -6.75
CA SER A 44 -12.21 1.14 -6.00
C SER A 44 -13.59 1.17 -5.35
N GLY A 45 -14.12 2.36 -5.05
CA GLY A 45 -15.30 2.51 -4.22
C GLY A 45 -15.04 2.24 -2.74
N HIS A 46 -13.81 1.94 -2.36
CA HIS A 46 -13.41 1.84 -0.97
C HIS A 46 -13.22 3.23 -0.35
N ASP A 47 -13.67 3.38 0.88
CA ASP A 47 -13.18 4.44 1.75
C ASP A 47 -11.77 4.11 2.24
N TRP A 48 -11.11 5.04 2.94
CA TRP A 48 -9.83 4.72 3.59
C TRP A 48 -10.07 3.64 4.66
N PRO A 49 -9.41 2.46 4.54
CA PRO A 49 -9.80 1.29 5.33
C PRO A 49 -9.17 1.24 6.72
N LEU A 50 -8.18 2.11 7.01
CA LEU A 50 -7.39 2.01 8.22
C LEU A 50 -7.84 3.01 9.29
N ALA A 51 -7.68 2.62 10.56
CA ALA A 51 -7.88 3.48 11.72
C ALA A 51 -6.75 4.52 11.84
N THR A 52 -6.96 5.56 12.65
CA THR A 52 -6.00 6.66 12.85
C THR A 52 -4.72 6.22 13.57
N ASP A 53 -4.79 5.13 14.31
CA ASP A 53 -3.69 4.49 15.06
C ASP A 53 -3.04 3.31 14.31
N ALA A 54 -3.39 3.10 13.04
CA ALA A 54 -2.89 1.98 12.26
C ALA A 54 -1.36 2.02 12.07
N CYS A 55 -0.75 0.83 12.14
CA CYS A 55 0.62 0.61 11.71
C CYS A 55 0.64 0.14 10.25
N VAL A 56 1.35 0.88 9.40
CA VAL A 56 1.46 0.62 7.97
C VAL A 56 2.90 0.28 7.60
N LEU A 57 3.11 -0.85 6.94
CA LEU A 57 4.35 -1.15 6.24
C LEU A 57 4.23 -0.65 4.79
N TYR A 58 5.04 0.36 4.45
CA TYR A 58 5.04 0.99 3.14
C TYR A 58 6.31 0.61 2.37
N LEU A 59 6.18 -0.17 1.31
CA LEU A 59 7.29 -0.65 0.47
C LEU A 59 7.37 0.19 -0.82
N GLY A 60 8.51 0.85 -1.03
CA GLY A 60 8.75 1.76 -2.15
C GLY A 60 8.22 3.17 -1.88
N ALA A 61 8.75 3.82 -0.84
CA ALA A 61 8.26 5.13 -0.40
C ALA A 61 8.66 6.29 -1.31
N ALA A 62 9.66 6.09 -2.17
CA ALA A 62 10.23 7.09 -3.06
C ALA A 62 10.54 8.41 -2.31
N GLU A 63 10.25 9.56 -2.91
CA GLU A 63 10.51 10.89 -2.34
C GLU A 63 9.49 11.31 -1.26
N GLY A 64 8.53 10.44 -0.90
CA GLY A 64 7.60 10.72 0.19
C GLY A 64 6.26 11.33 -0.21
N THR A 65 5.99 11.56 -1.49
CA THR A 65 4.74 12.18 -1.96
C THR A 65 3.50 11.44 -1.47
N THR A 66 3.38 10.14 -1.76
CA THR A 66 2.22 9.32 -1.35
C THR A 66 2.26 9.00 0.13
N VAL A 67 3.42 8.58 0.66
CA VAL A 67 3.54 8.15 2.06
C VAL A 67 3.19 9.27 3.04
N SER A 68 3.46 10.54 2.70
CA SER A 68 3.05 11.66 3.54
C SER A 68 1.54 11.78 3.70
N HIS A 69 0.75 11.44 2.66
CA HIS A 69 -0.70 11.38 2.77
C HIS A 69 -1.17 10.19 3.62
N VAL A 70 -0.45 9.05 3.57
CA VAL A 70 -0.73 7.92 4.48
C VAL A 70 -0.47 8.35 5.94
N CYS A 71 0.60 9.11 6.21
CA CYS A 71 0.86 9.67 7.54
C CYS A 71 -0.25 10.61 8.02
N ASP A 72 -0.84 11.43 7.12
CA ASP A 72 -1.99 12.25 7.45
C ASP A 72 -3.21 11.43 7.89
N LEU A 73 -3.37 10.22 7.32
CA LEU A 73 -4.52 9.36 7.57
C LEU A 73 -4.35 8.45 8.80
N CYS A 74 -3.12 8.27 9.27
CA CYS A 74 -2.78 7.50 10.45
C CYS A 74 -1.98 8.35 11.45
N PRO A 75 -2.50 9.52 11.92
CA PRO A 75 -1.73 10.48 12.70
C PRO A 75 -1.32 9.97 14.10
N GLU A 76 -2.04 9.01 14.64
CA GLU A 76 -1.78 8.36 15.93
C GLU A 76 -1.05 7.01 15.76
N GLY A 77 -0.87 6.58 14.52
CA GLY A 77 -0.25 5.32 14.14
C GLY A 77 1.23 5.45 13.80
N ARG A 78 1.69 4.55 12.94
CA ARG A 78 3.08 4.49 12.50
C ARG A 78 3.16 4.04 11.04
N VAL A 79 4.04 4.66 10.24
CA VAL A 79 4.31 4.27 8.86
C VAL A 79 5.78 3.93 8.71
N ALA A 80 6.10 2.64 8.62
CA ALA A 80 7.44 2.15 8.30
C ALA A 80 7.66 2.23 6.79
N ALA A 81 8.47 3.18 6.34
CA ALA A 81 8.64 3.52 4.93
C ALA A 81 9.98 2.99 4.40
N ILE A 82 9.91 1.93 3.61
CA ILE A 82 11.08 1.25 3.06
C ILE A 82 11.39 1.81 1.67
N GLU A 83 12.64 2.25 1.49
CA GLU A 83 13.12 2.78 0.22
C GLU A 83 14.57 2.32 -0.04
N VAL A 84 14.86 1.89 -1.27
CA VAL A 84 16.17 1.35 -1.66
C VAL A 84 17.08 2.42 -2.26
N SER A 85 16.51 3.46 -2.86
CA SER A 85 17.24 4.55 -3.49
C SER A 85 17.73 5.55 -2.44
N ALA A 86 19.04 5.70 -2.31
CA ALA A 86 19.63 6.72 -1.42
C ALA A 86 19.24 8.16 -1.82
N THR A 87 19.05 8.41 -3.13
CA THR A 87 18.63 9.72 -3.64
C THR A 87 17.20 10.04 -3.23
N ALA A 88 16.27 9.09 -3.42
CA ALA A 88 14.87 9.26 -2.99
C ALA A 88 14.76 9.34 -1.46
N MET A 89 15.58 8.55 -0.74
CA MET A 89 15.63 8.59 0.72
C MET A 89 16.02 9.98 1.25
N ALA A 90 16.95 10.68 0.58
CA ALA A 90 17.33 12.03 1.01
C ALA A 90 16.14 13.01 0.99
N GLU A 91 15.26 12.91 -0.01
CA GLU A 91 14.03 13.71 -0.09
C GLU A 91 12.97 13.21 0.93
N LEU A 92 12.85 11.89 1.11
CA LEU A 92 11.94 11.30 2.10
C LEU A 92 12.29 11.74 3.54
N LEU A 93 13.57 11.88 3.88
CA LEU A 93 14.00 12.38 5.19
C LEU A 93 13.52 13.82 5.43
N VAL A 94 13.53 14.68 4.42
CA VAL A 94 12.96 16.06 4.53
C VAL A 94 11.45 16.01 4.79
N VAL A 95 10.75 15.03 4.21
CA VAL A 95 9.33 14.80 4.51
C VAL A 95 9.16 14.33 5.96
N ALA A 96 10.01 13.42 6.43
CA ALA A 96 9.94 12.85 7.78
C ALA A 96 10.15 13.90 8.89
N GLU A 97 10.87 14.99 8.64
CA GLU A 97 10.99 16.10 9.60
C GLU A 97 9.63 16.70 10.01
N ARG A 98 8.59 16.53 9.15
CA ARG A 98 7.24 17.06 9.38
C ARG A 98 6.26 16.03 9.91
N TYR A 99 6.64 14.74 9.94
CA TYR A 99 5.77 13.62 10.29
C TYR A 99 6.44 12.73 11.35
N GLN A 100 6.07 12.90 12.61
CA GLN A 100 6.63 12.10 13.72
C GLN A 100 6.26 10.61 13.64
N ASN A 101 5.19 10.28 12.91
CA ASN A 101 4.72 8.93 12.68
C ASN A 101 5.34 8.25 11.42
N LEU A 102 6.24 8.93 10.70
CA LEU A 102 6.95 8.40 9.55
C LEU A 102 8.32 7.88 9.97
N LEU A 103 8.59 6.60 9.70
CA LEU A 103 9.87 5.93 9.98
C LEU A 103 10.54 5.52 8.67
N PRO A 104 11.40 6.35 8.06
CA PRO A 104 12.15 6.00 6.86
C PRO A 104 13.23 4.97 7.16
N VAL A 105 13.34 3.95 6.29
CA VAL A 105 14.39 2.93 6.38
C VAL A 105 15.03 2.74 5.01
N LEU A 106 16.30 3.11 4.87
CA LEU A 106 17.07 2.89 3.63
C LEU A 106 17.50 1.43 3.56
N THR A 107 16.73 0.62 2.85
CA THR A 107 17.02 -0.79 2.64
C THR A 107 16.20 -1.36 1.48
N ASP A 108 16.57 -2.58 1.06
CA ASP A 108 15.85 -3.31 0.02
C ASP A 108 14.70 -4.12 0.61
N ALA A 109 13.49 -3.94 0.05
CA ALA A 109 12.27 -4.63 0.45
C ALA A 109 12.32 -6.17 0.26
N HIS A 110 13.30 -6.69 -0.47
CA HIS A 110 13.56 -8.13 -0.55
C HIS A 110 13.99 -8.77 0.77
N PHE A 111 14.45 -8.00 1.73
CA PHE A 111 15.05 -8.48 2.97
C PHE A 111 14.26 -8.01 4.21
N PRO A 112 13.07 -8.56 4.49
CA PRO A 112 12.23 -8.15 5.62
C PRO A 112 12.98 -8.08 6.96
N ALA A 113 13.85 -9.05 7.24
CA ALA A 113 14.60 -9.09 8.49
C ALA A 113 15.44 -7.82 8.78
N ARG A 114 15.75 -7.00 7.75
CA ARG A 114 16.56 -5.79 7.94
C ARG A 114 15.78 -4.61 8.53
N TYR A 115 14.46 -4.67 8.52
CA TYR A 115 13.57 -3.62 9.05
C TYR A 115 12.48 -4.20 9.96
N ALA A 116 12.73 -5.39 10.50
CA ALA A 116 11.78 -6.04 11.38
C ALA A 116 11.33 -5.17 12.57
N PRO A 117 12.23 -4.45 13.29
CA PRO A 117 11.79 -3.61 14.41
C PRO A 117 10.84 -2.47 14.02
N GLN A 118 10.94 -1.96 12.77
CA GLN A 118 10.09 -0.89 12.27
C GLN A 118 8.75 -1.40 11.76
N ALA A 119 8.72 -2.64 11.22
CA ALA A 119 7.55 -3.27 10.60
C ALA A 119 6.76 -4.18 11.53
N GLU A 120 7.30 -4.53 12.69
CA GLU A 120 6.62 -5.38 13.67
C GLU A 120 5.28 -4.78 14.08
N GLY A 121 4.21 -5.60 14.05
CA GLY A 121 2.85 -5.18 14.40
C GLY A 121 2.15 -4.34 13.35
N CYS A 122 2.73 -4.16 12.14
CA CYS A 122 2.00 -3.51 11.05
C CYS A 122 0.91 -4.43 10.51
N GLY A 123 -0.35 -4.01 10.69
CA GLY A 123 -1.54 -4.74 10.23
C GLY A 123 -1.90 -4.50 8.77
N PHE A 124 -1.23 -3.58 8.11
CA PHE A 124 -1.45 -3.24 6.71
C PHE A 124 -0.13 -3.12 5.95
N ILE A 125 -0.09 -3.67 4.74
CA ILE A 125 1.03 -3.53 3.82
C ILE A 125 0.59 -2.78 2.56
N TYR A 126 1.30 -1.70 2.23
CA TYR A 126 1.19 -1.02 0.95
C TYR A 126 2.48 -1.21 0.16
N GLN A 127 2.38 -1.65 -1.10
CA GLN A 127 3.55 -1.80 -1.96
C GLN A 127 3.39 -1.05 -3.27
N ASP A 128 4.39 -0.23 -3.61
CA ASP A 128 4.54 0.44 -4.90
C ASP A 128 6.03 0.39 -5.34
N VAL A 129 6.52 -0.81 -5.60
CA VAL A 129 7.89 -1.03 -6.09
C VAL A 129 7.90 -1.33 -7.59
N ALA A 130 8.91 -0.86 -8.31
CA ALA A 130 9.03 -1.04 -9.76
C ALA A 130 10.05 -2.16 -10.11
N GLN A 131 9.97 -3.30 -9.41
CA GLN A 131 10.83 -4.46 -9.62
C GLN A 131 10.15 -5.50 -10.54
N ARG A 132 10.91 -6.44 -11.09
CA ARG A 132 10.33 -7.53 -11.91
C ARG A 132 9.56 -8.53 -11.06
N ASP A 133 10.01 -8.78 -9.86
CA ASP A 133 9.51 -9.76 -8.91
C ASP A 133 8.62 -9.13 -7.81
N GLN A 134 7.80 -8.13 -8.21
CA GLN A 134 6.90 -7.38 -7.32
C GLN A 134 6.03 -8.31 -6.46
N LEU A 135 5.50 -9.39 -7.03
CA LEU A 135 4.67 -10.36 -6.31
C LEU A 135 5.47 -11.12 -5.26
N ALA A 136 6.69 -11.57 -5.61
CA ALA A 136 7.55 -12.28 -4.67
C ALA A 136 7.98 -11.37 -3.49
N ILE A 137 8.24 -10.08 -3.73
CA ILE A 137 8.52 -9.10 -2.67
C ILE A 137 7.30 -8.98 -1.76
N PHE A 138 6.11 -8.81 -2.33
CA PHE A 138 4.86 -8.66 -1.58
C PHE A 138 4.59 -9.87 -0.68
N ARG A 139 4.64 -11.08 -1.24
CA ARG A 139 4.43 -12.33 -0.50
C ARG A 139 5.43 -12.52 0.63
N ARG A 140 6.72 -12.31 0.36
CA ARG A 140 7.78 -12.43 1.37
C ARG A 140 7.57 -11.51 2.56
N ASN A 141 7.12 -10.29 2.31
CA ASN A 141 6.78 -9.34 3.37
C ASN A 141 5.50 -9.74 4.10
N TRP A 142 4.50 -10.26 3.37
CA TRP A 142 3.29 -10.78 3.96
C TRP A 142 3.58 -11.96 4.91
N GLU A 143 4.38 -12.92 4.47
CA GLU A 143 4.81 -14.07 5.29
C GLU A 143 5.57 -13.65 6.55
N ALA A 144 6.45 -12.63 6.41
CA ALA A 144 7.27 -12.14 7.52
C ALA A 144 6.46 -11.42 8.60
N TYR A 145 5.46 -10.61 8.22
CA TYR A 145 4.76 -9.71 9.13
C TYR A 145 3.29 -10.05 9.35
N ARG A 146 2.71 -10.90 8.51
CA ARG A 146 1.32 -11.38 8.59
C ARG A 146 0.31 -10.25 8.78
N PRO A 147 0.31 -9.23 7.91
CA PRO A 147 -0.68 -8.18 7.98
C PRO A 147 -2.08 -8.74 7.72
N GLN A 148 -3.11 -8.04 8.14
CA GLN A 148 -4.50 -8.43 7.92
C GLN A 148 -4.96 -8.07 6.50
N GLN A 149 -4.46 -6.98 5.96
CA GLN A 149 -4.85 -6.41 4.68
C GLN A 149 -3.64 -5.86 3.93
N GLY A 150 -3.74 -5.81 2.61
CA GLY A 150 -2.68 -5.25 1.78
C GLY A 150 -3.18 -4.64 0.49
N LEU A 151 -2.41 -3.69 -0.01
CA LEU A 151 -2.67 -3.04 -1.29
C LEU A 151 -1.39 -3.01 -2.12
N LEU A 152 -1.40 -3.73 -3.22
CA LEU A 152 -0.28 -3.83 -4.16
C LEU A 152 -0.55 -2.99 -5.41
N MET A 153 0.32 -2.04 -5.71
CA MET A 153 0.37 -1.32 -6.98
C MET A 153 1.27 -2.08 -7.94
N LEU A 154 0.69 -2.87 -8.84
CA LEU A 154 1.44 -3.70 -9.76
C LEU A 154 1.71 -2.95 -11.06
N LYS A 155 2.98 -2.88 -11.45
CA LYS A 155 3.46 -2.27 -12.70
C LYS A 155 3.77 -3.37 -13.73
N ALA A 156 2.82 -3.71 -14.59
CA ALA A 156 2.99 -4.76 -15.60
C ALA A 156 4.22 -4.57 -16.52
N PRO A 157 4.54 -3.36 -17.04
CA PRO A 157 5.72 -3.15 -17.87
C PRO A 157 7.06 -3.42 -17.19
N ALA A 158 7.11 -3.44 -15.85
CA ALA A 158 8.32 -3.80 -15.11
C ALA A 158 8.55 -5.31 -15.04
N ILE A 159 7.47 -6.10 -15.13
CA ILE A 159 7.52 -7.56 -15.01
C ILE A 159 7.90 -8.21 -16.33
N HIS A 160 7.20 -7.88 -17.41
CA HIS A 160 7.42 -8.53 -18.72
C HIS A 160 7.10 -7.61 -19.90
N ALA A 161 7.69 -7.94 -21.08
CA ALA A 161 7.42 -7.25 -22.36
C ALA A 161 6.11 -7.68 -23.05
N ARG A 162 5.26 -8.51 -22.40
CA ARG A 162 3.92 -8.87 -22.88
C ARG A 162 2.94 -7.70 -22.77
N THR A 163 1.72 -7.88 -23.29
CA THR A 163 0.66 -6.90 -23.08
C THR A 163 0.40 -6.72 -21.59
N PRO A 164 0.21 -5.47 -21.10
CA PRO A 164 -0.03 -5.22 -19.68
C PRO A 164 -1.18 -6.06 -19.13
N ASP A 165 -2.27 -6.22 -19.87
CA ASP A 165 -3.44 -6.97 -19.39
C ASP A 165 -3.12 -8.43 -19.12
N ALA A 166 -2.38 -9.11 -20.01
CA ALA A 166 -1.98 -10.51 -19.81
C ALA A 166 -1.11 -10.70 -18.57
N VAL A 167 -0.23 -9.73 -18.27
CA VAL A 167 0.61 -9.74 -17.06
C VAL A 167 -0.24 -9.51 -15.80
N LEU A 168 -1.22 -8.62 -15.88
CA LEU A 168 -2.11 -8.32 -14.75
C LEU A 168 -3.07 -9.48 -14.47
N ASP A 169 -3.56 -10.17 -15.50
CA ASP A 169 -4.41 -11.36 -15.37
C ASP A 169 -3.65 -12.53 -14.72
N GLU A 170 -2.40 -12.77 -15.15
CA GLU A 170 -1.52 -13.78 -14.55
C GLU A 170 -1.23 -13.46 -13.06
N ALA A 171 -0.94 -12.19 -12.76
CA ALA A 171 -0.71 -11.75 -11.40
C ALA A 171 -1.96 -11.90 -10.51
N GLU A 172 -3.15 -11.62 -11.03
CA GLU A 172 -4.40 -11.83 -10.32
C GLU A 172 -4.63 -13.29 -9.96
N LEU A 173 -4.40 -14.20 -10.93
CA LEU A 173 -4.50 -15.64 -10.70
C LEU A 173 -3.52 -16.08 -9.61
N GLU A 174 -2.27 -15.65 -9.70
CA GLU A 174 -1.24 -15.96 -8.71
C GLU A 174 -1.59 -15.45 -7.29
N LEU A 175 -2.18 -14.24 -7.18
CA LEU A 175 -2.66 -13.72 -5.90
C LEU A 175 -3.83 -14.53 -5.34
N ARG A 176 -4.77 -14.98 -6.19
CA ARG A 176 -5.90 -15.82 -5.79
C ARG A 176 -5.50 -17.21 -5.31
N GLU A 177 -4.32 -17.69 -5.64
CA GLU A 177 -3.76 -18.91 -5.05
C GLU A 177 -3.29 -18.71 -3.61
N THR A 178 -3.06 -17.46 -3.20
CA THR A 178 -2.49 -17.13 -1.89
C THR A 178 -3.50 -16.50 -0.95
N PHE A 179 -4.42 -15.69 -1.48
CA PHE A 179 -5.34 -14.86 -0.69
C PHE A 179 -6.80 -15.23 -0.93
N THR A 180 -7.62 -15.16 0.13
CA THR A 180 -9.07 -15.41 0.05
C THR A 180 -9.82 -14.29 -0.64
N THR A 181 -9.39 -13.05 -0.39
CA THR A 181 -9.93 -11.86 -1.06
C THR A 181 -8.87 -11.27 -1.98
N VAL A 182 -9.20 -11.11 -3.24
CA VAL A 182 -8.38 -10.39 -4.24
C VAL A 182 -9.31 -9.53 -5.09
N GLU A 183 -9.19 -8.20 -4.96
CA GLU A 183 -9.95 -7.23 -5.72
C GLU A 183 -9.02 -6.40 -6.60
N ARG A 184 -9.17 -6.51 -7.92
CA ARG A 184 -8.43 -5.70 -8.88
C ARG A 184 -9.16 -4.41 -9.21
N SER A 185 -8.44 -3.30 -9.19
CA SER A 185 -8.89 -1.99 -9.63
C SER A 185 -8.03 -1.47 -10.78
N ASP A 186 -8.67 -1.04 -11.87
CA ASP A 186 -7.98 -0.42 -12.99
C ASP A 186 -7.64 1.05 -12.69
N ILE A 187 -6.36 1.34 -12.58
CA ILE A 187 -5.82 2.69 -12.39
C ILE A 187 -5.06 3.21 -13.63
N SER A 188 -5.19 2.53 -14.77
CA SER A 188 -4.45 2.79 -16.02
C SER A 188 -4.67 4.21 -16.55
N ARG A 189 -5.81 4.83 -16.24
CA ARG A 189 -6.10 6.24 -16.56
C ARG A 189 -5.02 7.19 -16.02
N TRP A 190 -4.50 6.92 -14.81
CA TRP A 190 -3.52 7.77 -14.13
C TRP A 190 -2.11 7.18 -14.17
N ALA A 191 -2.01 5.86 -14.23
CA ALA A 191 -0.76 5.13 -14.26
C ALA A 191 -0.83 4.02 -15.31
N LYS A 192 -0.43 4.34 -16.55
CA LYS A 192 -0.52 3.44 -17.71
C LYS A 192 0.18 2.11 -17.42
N GLY A 193 -0.52 1.00 -17.66
CA GLY A 193 -0.02 -0.36 -17.46
C GLY A 193 0.09 -0.76 -15.99
N HIS A 194 -0.64 -0.08 -15.09
CA HIS A 194 -0.73 -0.44 -13.68
C HIS A 194 -2.14 -0.88 -13.31
N ALA A 195 -2.23 -1.80 -12.34
CA ALA A 195 -3.44 -2.07 -11.59
C ALA A 195 -3.14 -2.07 -10.08
N ALA A 196 -4.16 -1.82 -9.28
CA ALA A 196 -4.12 -1.97 -7.84
C ALA A 196 -4.82 -3.28 -7.46
N PHE A 197 -4.21 -4.06 -6.56
CA PHE A 197 -4.77 -5.28 -6.00
C PHE A 197 -4.93 -5.12 -4.50
N TRP A 198 -6.17 -5.09 -4.04
CA TRP A 198 -6.51 -5.21 -2.64
C TRP A 198 -6.57 -6.69 -2.27
N VAL A 199 -5.92 -7.08 -1.18
CA VAL A 199 -5.90 -8.45 -0.71
C VAL A 199 -6.17 -8.52 0.80
N GLU A 200 -6.84 -9.60 1.21
CA GLU A 200 -7.12 -9.91 2.61
C GLU A 200 -6.94 -11.40 2.83
N GLU A 201 -6.55 -11.76 4.05
CA GLU A 201 -6.46 -13.11 4.58
C GLU A 201 -5.81 -14.13 3.62
N PRO A 202 -4.64 -14.68 3.96
CA PRO A 202 -4.08 -15.78 3.19
C PRO A 202 -5.03 -16.96 3.25
N LEU A 203 -5.06 -17.76 2.17
CA LEU A 203 -5.73 -19.06 2.18
C LEU A 203 -5.13 -19.87 3.33
N GLY A 204 -5.92 -20.17 4.37
CA GLY A 204 -5.47 -20.93 5.53
C GLY A 204 -4.91 -22.27 5.08
N GLU A 205 -3.79 -22.67 5.62
CA GLU A 205 -3.45 -24.09 5.67
C GLU A 205 -4.62 -24.77 6.38
N HIS A 206 -5.41 -25.54 5.63
CA HIS A 206 -6.50 -26.34 6.20
C HIS A 206 -5.87 -27.21 7.28
N GLY A 207 -6.18 -26.88 8.52
CA GLY A 207 -5.65 -27.53 9.70
C GLY A 207 -5.77 -29.05 9.54
N ALA A 208 -4.65 -29.69 9.51
CA ALA A 208 -4.55 -31.08 9.90
C ALA A 208 -4.85 -31.17 11.41
N THR A 209 -6.12 -30.97 11.79
CA THR A 209 -6.62 -31.50 13.04
C THR A 209 -6.75 -33.00 12.85
N GLY A 210 -5.63 -33.70 13.07
CA GLY A 210 -5.65 -35.10 13.33
C GLY A 210 -6.46 -35.33 14.59
N GLU A 211 -7.66 -35.87 14.42
CA GLU A 211 -8.29 -36.65 15.44
C GLU A 211 -7.39 -37.85 15.79
N ASN A 212 -7.02 -37.92 17.04
CA ASN A 212 -6.73 -39.18 17.73
C ASN A 212 -7.14 -39.00 19.19
#